data_66b265e5359434a5f1fbdc4edd966da4
#
_entry.id   66b265e5359434a5f1fbdc4edd966da4
#
_cell.length_a   1.000
_cell.length_b   1.000
_cell.length_c   1.000
_cell.angle_alpha   90.00
_cell.angle_beta   90.00
_cell.angle_gamma   90.00
#
_symmetry.space_group_name_H-M   'P 1'
#
loop_
_entity.id
_entity.type
_entity.pdbx_description
1 polymer ?
#
loop_
_entity_poly.entity_id
_entity_poly.type
_entity_poly.pdbx_seq_one_letter_code
_entity_poly.pdbx_strand_id
1 'polypeptide(L)'
;MNLVETIIKRFNLNVLSIDNVPESFSSQVYKLKLTNGETVYAKIPYNRDKLYREYRMLEMLREVLPVPKVLDFWSGDDLISGALLLSEIKGIPCTGAAIDDELAFQIGVFHAKLHEVKTPGYGVEVLDGFQFSNQINWRLYIKNNFEKFTEPCKEVLERGLLEKCINHFESAFSVLPHPDGPCVVHMDFRPGNILTNNNMVVGIIDFESARGGSSEIDFTKINRYVWEVNPQSRISYKEGYSTIRPLMDLETILPFYNFYDAFSAVVWCKNRGIEKNRAFLKESISVLQKSVGC
;
A
#
# COMPACT_ATOMS: atom_id res chain seq x y z
N MET A 1 21.32 0.55 -23.54
CA MET A 1 20.78 -0.79 -23.18
C MET A 1 19.45 -0.55 -22.49
N ASN A 2 18.41 -1.24 -22.89
CA ASN A 2 17.09 -1.10 -22.26
C ASN A 2 17.16 -1.62 -20.82
N LEU A 3 16.48 -0.97 -19.86
CA LEU A 3 16.50 -1.31 -18.44
C LEU A 3 16.19 -2.79 -18.19
N VAL A 4 15.14 -3.33 -18.83
CA VAL A 4 14.77 -4.73 -18.69
C VAL A 4 15.85 -5.70 -19.20
N GLU A 5 16.58 -5.35 -20.26
CA GLU A 5 17.68 -6.17 -20.76
C GLU A 5 18.84 -6.25 -19.75
N THR A 6 19.11 -5.16 -19.05
CA THR A 6 20.10 -5.16 -17.96
C THR A 6 19.69 -6.12 -16.85
N ILE A 7 18.41 -6.10 -16.44
CA ILE A 7 17.87 -7.00 -15.42
C ILE A 7 17.92 -8.47 -15.87
N ILE A 8 17.52 -8.76 -17.11
CA ILE A 8 17.58 -10.11 -17.68
C ILE A 8 19.01 -10.67 -17.64
N LYS A 9 19.99 -9.85 -18.05
CA LYS A 9 21.41 -10.25 -17.97
C LYS A 9 21.89 -10.44 -16.54
N ARG A 10 21.47 -9.54 -15.63
CA ARG A 10 21.88 -9.58 -14.23
C ARG A 10 21.42 -10.85 -13.53
N PHE A 11 20.18 -11.27 -13.78
CA PHE A 11 19.62 -12.51 -13.23
C PHE A 11 19.90 -13.75 -14.10
N ASN A 12 20.70 -13.61 -15.16
CA ASN A 12 21.05 -14.70 -16.08
C ASN A 12 19.82 -15.47 -16.62
N LEU A 13 18.80 -14.74 -17.08
CA LEU A 13 17.52 -15.32 -17.50
C LEU A 13 17.51 -15.62 -19.01
N ASN A 14 16.96 -16.77 -19.38
CA ASN A 14 16.64 -17.12 -20.77
C ASN A 14 15.17 -16.79 -21.04
N VAL A 15 14.91 -15.62 -21.63
CA VAL A 15 13.55 -15.05 -21.80
C VAL A 15 13.05 -15.26 -23.21
N LEU A 16 11.79 -15.75 -23.35
CA LEU A 16 11.07 -15.88 -24.62
C LEU A 16 10.28 -14.61 -24.97
N SER A 17 9.58 -14.02 -23.98
CA SER A 17 8.81 -12.79 -24.18
C SER A 17 8.86 -11.90 -22.95
N ILE A 18 8.69 -10.58 -23.19
CA ILE A 18 8.67 -9.53 -22.19
C ILE A 18 7.39 -8.73 -22.38
N ASP A 19 6.58 -8.65 -21.32
CA ASP A 19 5.37 -7.85 -21.29
C ASP A 19 5.46 -6.82 -20.16
N ASN A 20 5.12 -5.57 -20.45
CA ASN A 20 4.97 -4.55 -19.41
C ASN A 20 3.69 -4.82 -18.61
N VAL A 21 3.78 -4.74 -17.30
CA VAL A 21 2.60 -4.80 -16.44
C VAL A 21 1.99 -3.39 -16.39
N PRO A 22 0.74 -3.21 -16.90
CA PRO A 22 0.07 -1.91 -16.87
C PRO A 22 -0.21 -1.47 -15.43
N GLU A 23 -0.45 -0.16 -15.24
CA GLU A 23 -0.84 0.44 -13.95
C GLU A 23 0.18 0.32 -12.81
N SER A 24 1.43 0.04 -13.10
CA SER A 24 2.52 0.13 -12.12
C SER A 24 2.97 1.60 -11.97
N PHE A 25 2.32 2.33 -11.07
CA PHE A 25 2.54 3.78 -10.91
C PHE A 25 3.85 4.13 -10.21
N SER A 26 4.33 3.27 -9.34
CA SER A 26 5.43 3.52 -8.42
C SER A 26 6.70 2.74 -8.75
N SER A 27 6.59 1.63 -9.46
CA SER A 27 7.68 0.74 -9.86
C SER A 27 7.56 0.41 -11.33
N GLN A 28 8.65 -0.04 -11.96
CA GLN A 28 8.56 -0.69 -13.28
C GLN A 28 8.46 -2.20 -13.06
N VAL A 29 7.44 -2.82 -13.64
CA VAL A 29 7.22 -4.26 -13.50
C VAL A 29 7.12 -4.89 -14.89
N TYR A 30 7.88 -5.94 -15.10
CA TYR A 30 7.91 -6.72 -16.33
C TYR A 30 7.52 -8.17 -16.05
N LYS A 31 6.58 -8.69 -16.81
CA LYS A 31 6.26 -10.11 -16.86
C LYS A 31 7.18 -10.77 -17.88
N LEU A 32 7.96 -11.75 -17.44
CA LEU A 32 8.95 -12.46 -18.24
C LEU A 32 8.55 -13.92 -18.40
N LYS A 33 8.34 -14.37 -19.64
CA LYS A 33 8.14 -15.77 -19.94
C LYS A 33 9.49 -16.41 -20.26
N LEU A 34 9.90 -17.39 -19.49
CA LEU A 34 11.20 -18.07 -19.62
C LEU A 34 11.14 -19.21 -20.67
N THR A 35 12.30 -19.60 -21.21
CA THR A 35 12.41 -20.69 -22.19
C THR A 35 12.05 -22.06 -21.61
N ASN A 36 12.10 -22.24 -20.30
CA ASN A 36 11.64 -23.45 -19.60
C ASN A 36 10.12 -23.50 -19.39
N GLY A 37 9.38 -22.48 -19.86
CA GLY A 37 7.92 -22.36 -19.74
C GLY A 37 7.43 -21.70 -18.47
N GLU A 38 8.31 -21.36 -17.53
CA GLU A 38 7.94 -20.61 -16.32
C GLU A 38 7.67 -19.14 -16.62
N THR A 39 6.87 -18.50 -15.78
CA THR A 39 6.65 -17.05 -15.78
C THR A 39 7.20 -16.47 -14.48
N VAL A 40 7.95 -15.39 -14.60
CA VAL A 40 8.48 -14.63 -13.46
C VAL A 40 8.23 -13.14 -13.65
N TYR A 41 8.31 -12.37 -12.57
CA TYR A 41 8.15 -10.92 -12.62
C TYR A 41 9.46 -10.24 -12.20
N ALA A 42 9.96 -9.34 -13.03
CA ALA A 42 11.06 -8.45 -12.65
C ALA A 42 10.48 -7.11 -12.21
N LYS A 43 10.66 -6.75 -10.93
CA LYS A 43 10.19 -5.51 -10.35
C LYS A 43 11.36 -4.61 -10.01
N ILE A 44 11.34 -3.37 -10.52
CA ILE A 44 12.34 -2.34 -10.28
C ILE A 44 11.65 -1.21 -9.51
N PRO A 45 11.80 -1.15 -8.18
CA PRO A 45 11.21 -0.11 -7.36
C PRO A 45 11.78 1.28 -7.65
N TYR A 46 11.04 2.29 -7.26
CA TYR A 46 11.38 3.69 -7.49
C TYR A 46 12.74 4.11 -6.91
N ASN A 47 13.10 3.54 -5.76
CA ASN A 47 14.38 3.77 -5.09
C ASN A 47 14.80 2.52 -4.27
N ARG A 48 16.04 2.55 -3.78
CA ARG A 48 16.61 1.44 -3.00
C ARG A 48 15.88 1.15 -1.69
N ASP A 49 15.40 2.18 -0.98
CA ASP A 49 14.66 1.97 0.26
C ASP A 49 13.39 1.15 0.05
N LYS A 50 12.66 1.42 -1.06
CA LYS A 50 11.48 0.63 -1.44
C LYS A 50 11.85 -0.79 -1.85
N LEU A 51 13.00 -0.98 -2.54
CA LEU A 51 13.51 -2.29 -2.92
C LEU A 51 13.75 -3.16 -1.67
N TYR A 52 14.51 -2.65 -0.72
CA TYR A 52 14.83 -3.38 0.52
C TYR A 52 13.59 -3.63 1.36
N ARG A 53 12.71 -2.66 1.46
CA ARG A 53 11.45 -2.80 2.19
C ARG A 53 10.59 -3.91 1.63
N GLU A 54 10.35 -3.92 0.32
CA GLU A 54 9.55 -4.96 -0.31
C GLU A 54 10.20 -6.34 -0.15
N TYR A 55 11.51 -6.44 -0.38
CA TYR A 55 12.27 -7.66 -0.14
C TYR A 55 12.06 -8.19 1.29
N ARG A 56 12.28 -7.35 2.30
CA ARG A 56 12.14 -7.72 3.71
C ARG A 56 10.72 -8.12 4.07
N MET A 57 9.73 -7.38 3.57
CA MET A 57 8.32 -7.67 3.82
C MET A 57 7.90 -9.00 3.19
N LEU A 58 8.30 -9.28 1.95
CA LEU A 58 7.99 -10.56 1.30
C LEU A 58 8.62 -11.73 2.06
N GLU A 59 9.88 -11.61 2.48
CA GLU A 59 10.54 -12.65 3.29
C GLU A 59 9.88 -12.87 4.66
N MET A 60 9.45 -11.80 5.32
CA MET A 60 8.74 -11.86 6.61
C MET A 60 7.36 -12.50 6.49
N LEU A 61 6.65 -12.23 5.40
CA LEU A 61 5.24 -12.58 5.24
C LEU A 61 5.01 -13.94 4.54
N ARG A 62 6.02 -14.53 3.92
CA ARG A 62 5.89 -15.74 3.07
C ARG A 62 5.22 -16.94 3.73
N GLU A 63 5.34 -17.08 5.06
CA GLU A 63 4.73 -18.20 5.82
C GLU A 63 3.37 -17.81 6.43
N VAL A 64 2.97 -16.54 6.31
CA VAL A 64 1.75 -15.99 6.92
C VAL A 64 0.69 -15.67 5.87
N LEU A 65 1.14 -15.17 4.72
CA LEU A 65 0.27 -14.68 3.63
C LEU A 65 0.68 -15.28 2.29
N PRO A 66 -0.25 -15.40 1.34
CA PRO A 66 0.06 -15.78 -0.04
C PRO A 66 0.73 -14.60 -0.77
N VAL A 67 2.03 -14.46 -0.58
CA VAL A 67 2.84 -13.41 -1.24
C VAL A 67 3.76 -14.01 -2.30
N PRO A 68 4.23 -13.24 -3.31
CA PRO A 68 5.20 -13.73 -4.27
C PRO A 68 6.49 -14.17 -3.56
N LYS A 69 7.08 -15.27 -4.02
CA LYS A 69 8.41 -15.69 -3.56
C LYS A 69 9.46 -14.82 -4.21
N VAL A 70 10.44 -14.35 -3.45
CA VAL A 70 11.64 -13.74 -4.01
C VAL A 70 12.54 -14.85 -4.55
N LEU A 71 12.73 -14.87 -5.85
CA LEU A 71 13.57 -15.85 -6.54
C LEU A 71 15.01 -15.38 -6.61
N ASP A 72 15.21 -14.07 -6.79
CA ASP A 72 16.52 -13.44 -6.80
C ASP A 72 16.39 -11.95 -6.42
N PHE A 73 17.49 -11.35 -5.98
CA PHE A 73 17.58 -9.98 -5.50
C PHE A 73 18.87 -9.32 -6.01
N TRP A 74 18.74 -8.13 -6.56
CA TRP A 74 19.87 -7.29 -6.93
C TRP A 74 19.74 -5.91 -6.29
N SER A 75 20.75 -5.52 -5.50
CA SER A 75 20.78 -4.25 -4.77
C SER A 75 20.92 -2.99 -5.64
N GLY A 76 21.16 -3.19 -6.95
CA GLY A 76 21.38 -2.11 -7.88
C GLY A 76 22.84 -1.66 -7.99
N ASP A 77 23.04 -0.62 -8.77
CA ASP A 77 24.31 0.09 -8.98
C ASP A 77 24.07 1.61 -8.92
N ASP A 78 25.00 2.40 -9.46
CA ASP A 78 24.89 3.88 -9.45
C ASP A 78 23.77 4.40 -10.39
N LEU A 79 23.31 3.58 -11.34
CA LEU A 79 22.33 3.97 -12.36
C LEU A 79 20.94 3.38 -12.09
N ILE A 80 20.88 2.20 -11.51
CA ILE A 80 19.63 1.44 -11.30
C ILE A 80 19.46 1.15 -9.80
N SER A 81 18.29 1.47 -9.26
CA SER A 81 17.96 1.28 -7.83
C SER A 81 17.97 -0.19 -7.38
N GLY A 82 18.12 -1.14 -8.32
CA GLY A 82 18.08 -2.58 -8.09
C GLY A 82 16.79 -3.22 -8.57
N ALA A 83 16.66 -4.52 -8.39
CA ALA A 83 15.49 -5.28 -8.83
C ALA A 83 15.21 -6.50 -7.95
N LEU A 84 13.94 -6.90 -7.93
CA LEU A 84 13.47 -8.19 -7.42
C LEU A 84 13.07 -9.08 -8.59
N LEU A 85 13.45 -10.34 -8.54
CA LEU A 85 12.86 -11.39 -9.37
C LEU A 85 11.86 -12.16 -8.51
N LEU A 86 10.59 -12.12 -8.92
CA LEU A 86 9.46 -12.64 -8.15
C LEU A 86 8.80 -13.80 -8.89
N SER A 87 8.29 -14.79 -8.14
CA SER A 87 7.49 -15.86 -8.70
C SER A 87 6.14 -15.35 -9.19
N GLU A 88 5.57 -16.02 -10.20
CA GLU A 88 4.18 -15.80 -10.60
C GLU A 88 3.23 -16.31 -9.53
N ILE A 89 2.21 -15.51 -9.19
CA ILE A 89 0.98 -15.97 -8.55
C ILE A 89 -0.10 -16.03 -9.64
N LYS A 90 -0.68 -17.22 -9.85
CA LYS A 90 -1.72 -17.45 -10.87
C LYS A 90 -3.06 -16.90 -10.41
N GLY A 91 -3.26 -15.62 -10.59
CA GLY A 91 -4.47 -14.88 -10.25
C GLY A 91 -4.59 -13.60 -11.07
N ILE A 92 -5.73 -12.95 -10.96
CA ILE A 92 -6.01 -11.64 -11.55
C ILE A 92 -6.25 -10.62 -10.43
N PRO A 93 -5.86 -9.35 -10.62
CA PRO A 93 -6.20 -8.28 -9.69
C PRO A 93 -7.71 -8.18 -9.50
N CYS A 94 -8.12 -8.06 -8.25
CA CYS A 94 -9.51 -7.88 -7.88
C CYS A 94 -10.01 -6.46 -8.25
N THR A 95 -11.33 -6.29 -8.35
CA THR A 95 -11.98 -4.97 -8.40
C THR A 95 -12.99 -4.87 -7.27
N GLY A 96 -13.20 -3.67 -6.73
CA GLY A 96 -14.15 -3.49 -5.61
C GLY A 96 -15.57 -3.98 -5.92
N ALA A 97 -16.03 -3.80 -7.17
CA ALA A 97 -17.35 -4.26 -7.60
C ALA A 97 -17.48 -5.80 -7.73
N ALA A 98 -16.35 -6.51 -7.87
CA ALA A 98 -16.35 -7.97 -8.00
C ALA A 98 -16.18 -8.69 -6.65
N ILE A 99 -16.06 -7.97 -5.53
CA ILE A 99 -15.92 -8.54 -4.20
C ILE A 99 -17.30 -8.86 -3.65
N ASP A 100 -17.69 -10.13 -3.72
CA ASP A 100 -18.87 -10.67 -3.04
C ASP A 100 -18.60 -10.94 -1.54
N ASP A 101 -19.59 -11.49 -0.84
CA ASP A 101 -19.50 -11.74 0.60
C ASP A 101 -18.42 -12.75 0.97
N GLU A 102 -18.27 -13.82 0.17
CA GLU A 102 -17.26 -14.85 0.42
C GLU A 102 -15.83 -14.31 0.23
N LEU A 103 -15.61 -13.58 -0.84
CA LEU A 103 -14.32 -12.95 -1.12
C LEU A 103 -14.00 -11.84 -0.11
N ALA A 104 -15.01 -11.06 0.30
CA ALA A 104 -14.87 -10.05 1.34
C ALA A 104 -14.44 -10.66 2.68
N PHE A 105 -15.06 -11.79 3.06
CA PHE A 105 -14.66 -12.54 4.26
C PHE A 105 -13.19 -12.97 4.20
N GLN A 106 -12.78 -13.59 3.09
CA GLN A 106 -11.38 -14.02 2.89
C GLN A 106 -10.39 -12.84 2.96
N ILE A 107 -10.72 -11.71 2.31
CA ILE A 107 -9.90 -10.49 2.35
C ILE A 107 -9.76 -10.00 3.80
N GLY A 108 -10.85 -10.01 4.58
CA GLY A 108 -10.83 -9.68 5.99
C GLY A 108 -9.89 -10.57 6.80
N VAL A 109 -9.97 -11.89 6.58
CA VAL A 109 -9.06 -12.86 7.23
C VAL A 109 -7.60 -12.58 6.92
N PHE A 110 -7.24 -12.35 5.65
CA PHE A 110 -5.86 -12.10 5.26
C PHE A 110 -5.36 -10.74 5.75
N HIS A 111 -6.21 -9.73 5.78
CA HIS A 111 -5.86 -8.44 6.35
C HIS A 111 -5.59 -8.51 7.86
N ALA A 112 -6.41 -9.28 8.59
CA ALA A 112 -6.18 -9.52 10.00
C ALA A 112 -4.87 -10.30 10.26
N LYS A 113 -4.58 -11.33 9.45
CA LYS A 113 -3.31 -12.07 9.51
C LYS A 113 -2.10 -11.15 9.28
N LEU A 114 -2.18 -10.20 8.34
CA LEU A 114 -1.14 -9.19 8.13
C LEU A 114 -0.90 -8.40 9.42
N HIS A 115 -1.97 -7.90 10.05
CA HIS A 115 -1.89 -7.10 11.25
C HIS A 115 -1.50 -7.88 12.52
N GLU A 116 -1.53 -9.23 12.50
CA GLU A 116 -0.97 -10.06 13.58
C GLU A 116 0.56 -10.10 13.55
N VAL A 117 1.18 -9.80 12.41
CA VAL A 117 2.64 -9.76 12.29
C VAL A 117 3.17 -8.51 12.99
N LYS A 118 3.82 -8.71 14.14
CA LYS A 118 4.39 -7.61 14.93
C LYS A 118 5.69 -7.12 14.30
N THR A 119 5.91 -5.80 14.42
CA THR A 119 7.16 -5.14 14.05
C THR A 119 7.90 -4.65 15.30
N PRO A 120 9.22 -4.41 15.23
CA PRO A 120 9.99 -3.88 16.38
C PRO A 120 9.48 -2.55 16.91
N GLY A 121 8.73 -1.82 16.09
CA GLY A 121 8.18 -0.50 16.41
C GLY A 121 7.49 0.11 15.21
N TYR A 122 7.14 1.38 15.31
CA TYR A 122 6.67 2.18 14.19
C TYR A 122 7.86 2.63 13.34
N GLY A 123 7.91 2.23 12.06
CA GLY A 123 9.04 2.50 11.20
C GLY A 123 9.04 1.68 9.92
N VAL A 124 10.20 1.60 9.27
CA VAL A 124 10.36 0.97 7.96
C VAL A 124 11.58 0.07 7.91
N GLU A 125 11.48 -1.01 7.14
CA GLU A 125 12.63 -1.81 6.77
C GLU A 125 13.48 -1.06 5.74
N VAL A 126 14.79 -1.04 5.98
CA VAL A 126 15.81 -0.45 5.10
C VAL A 126 17.00 -1.40 5.00
N LEU A 127 18.01 -1.04 4.21
CA LEU A 127 19.20 -1.88 3.99
C LEU A 127 19.84 -2.39 5.29
N ASP A 128 19.99 -1.49 6.27
CA ASP A 128 20.69 -1.78 7.53
C ASP A 128 19.77 -2.33 8.63
N GLY A 129 18.58 -2.81 8.26
CA GLY A 129 17.59 -3.37 9.18
C GLY A 129 16.37 -2.47 9.36
N PHE A 130 15.71 -2.56 10.52
CA PHE A 130 14.50 -1.79 10.81
C PHE A 130 14.86 -0.37 11.29
N GLN A 131 14.48 0.63 10.51
CA GLN A 131 14.62 2.03 10.90
C GLN A 131 13.36 2.50 11.62
N PHE A 132 13.48 2.74 12.91
CA PHE A 132 12.41 3.34 13.69
C PHE A 132 12.11 4.74 13.14
N SER A 133 10.82 5.07 12.99
CA SER A 133 10.45 6.49 12.91
C SER A 133 10.95 7.14 14.21
N ASN A 134 11.49 8.36 14.12
CA ASN A 134 12.06 9.10 15.28
C ASN A 134 11.11 9.24 16.48
N GLN A 135 9.97 8.55 16.45
CA GLN A 135 8.88 8.61 17.40
C GLN A 135 8.36 7.22 17.66
N ILE A 136 8.50 6.80 18.89
CA ILE A 136 7.96 5.55 19.43
C ILE A 136 6.42 5.58 19.46
N ASN A 137 5.82 6.73 19.13
CA ASN A 137 4.39 6.99 19.23
C ASN A 137 3.80 7.23 17.83
N TRP A 138 2.85 6.37 17.42
CA TRP A 138 2.16 6.49 16.14
C TRP A 138 1.43 7.83 15.96
N ARG A 139 0.83 8.36 17.01
CA ARG A 139 0.13 9.66 16.96
C ARG A 139 1.09 10.80 16.63
N LEU A 140 2.28 10.82 17.22
CA LEU A 140 3.32 11.79 16.88
C LEU A 140 3.82 11.61 15.44
N TYR A 141 3.94 10.37 14.97
CA TYR A 141 4.30 10.10 13.56
C TYR A 141 3.26 10.72 12.62
N ILE A 142 1.97 10.49 12.85
CA ILE A 142 0.86 11.06 12.05
C ILE A 142 0.90 12.59 12.09
N LYS A 143 1.01 13.19 13.28
CA LYS A 143 1.06 14.63 13.47
C LYS A 143 2.22 15.28 12.70
N ASN A 144 3.43 14.77 12.88
CA ASN A 144 4.62 15.34 12.24
C ASN A 144 4.59 15.18 10.71
N ASN A 145 4.02 14.07 10.21
CA ASN A 145 3.84 13.94 8.76
C ASN A 145 2.78 14.93 8.24
N PHE A 146 1.69 15.14 8.96
CA PHE A 146 0.69 16.13 8.58
C PHE A 146 1.29 17.54 8.50
N GLU A 147 2.09 17.92 9.51
CA GLU A 147 2.82 19.21 9.52
C GLU A 147 3.76 19.33 8.31
N LYS A 148 4.53 18.27 8.00
CA LYS A 148 5.41 18.24 6.81
C LYS A 148 4.64 18.32 5.49
N PHE A 149 3.44 17.76 5.43
CA PHE A 149 2.60 17.79 4.23
C PHE A 149 1.94 19.15 4.01
N THR A 150 1.79 19.95 5.05
CA THR A 150 1.12 21.25 4.97
C THR A 150 1.81 22.20 3.99
N GLU A 151 3.15 22.29 4.02
CA GLU A 151 3.88 23.20 3.13
C GLU A 151 3.73 22.82 1.64
N PRO A 152 3.94 21.57 1.21
CA PRO A 152 3.63 21.17 -0.17
C PRO A 152 2.18 21.37 -0.57
N CYS A 153 1.22 21.20 0.35
CA CYS A 153 -0.20 21.38 0.06
C CYS A 153 -0.57 22.85 -0.25
N LYS A 154 0.16 23.84 0.27
CA LYS A 154 -0.05 25.27 -0.05
C LYS A 154 0.05 25.59 -1.55
N GLU A 155 0.84 24.83 -2.28
CA GLU A 155 1.04 25.04 -3.72
C GLU A 155 -0.06 24.39 -4.57
N VAL A 156 -0.89 23.51 -3.98
CA VAL A 156 -1.87 22.70 -4.71
C VAL A 156 -3.31 23.00 -4.30
N LEU A 157 -3.52 23.22 -3.00
CA LEU A 157 -4.86 23.48 -2.44
C LEU A 157 -5.14 24.98 -2.37
N GLU A 158 -6.38 25.36 -2.61
CA GLU A 158 -6.85 26.72 -2.33
C GLU A 158 -6.68 27.03 -0.83
N ARG A 159 -6.29 28.27 -0.52
CA ARG A 159 -5.98 28.72 0.85
C ARG A 159 -7.11 28.42 1.84
N GLY A 160 -8.36 28.71 1.45
CA GLY A 160 -9.51 28.47 2.32
C GLY A 160 -9.77 26.98 2.63
N LEU A 161 -9.53 26.11 1.65
CA LEU A 161 -9.61 24.65 1.86
C LEU A 161 -8.48 24.16 2.78
N LEU A 162 -7.27 24.65 2.56
CA LEU A 162 -6.11 24.26 3.41
C LEU A 162 -6.33 24.67 4.87
N GLU A 163 -6.79 25.90 5.13
CA GLU A 163 -7.08 26.37 6.49
C GLU A 163 -8.14 25.50 7.17
N LYS A 164 -9.21 25.12 6.45
CA LYS A 164 -10.23 24.18 6.96
C LYS A 164 -9.65 22.79 7.23
N CYS A 165 -8.75 22.29 6.36
CA CYS A 165 -8.08 21.00 6.57
C CYS A 165 -7.21 21.00 7.83
N ILE A 166 -6.48 22.08 8.10
CA ILE A 166 -5.64 22.21 9.31
C ILE A 166 -6.53 22.17 10.57
N ASN A 167 -7.60 22.97 10.59
CA ASN A 167 -8.53 23.01 11.73
C ASN A 167 -9.22 21.65 11.95
N HIS A 168 -9.60 20.98 10.85
CA HIS A 168 -10.22 19.65 10.90
C HIS A 168 -9.25 18.61 11.46
N PHE A 169 -7.99 18.64 11.02
CA PHE A 169 -6.96 17.76 11.56
C PHE A 169 -6.83 17.91 13.07
N GLU A 170 -6.67 19.12 13.57
CA GLU A 170 -6.48 19.38 15.00
C GLU A 170 -7.66 18.87 15.85
N SER A 171 -8.89 19.16 15.40
CA SER A 171 -10.10 18.74 16.10
C SER A 171 -10.29 17.22 16.10
N ALA A 172 -10.21 16.59 14.92
CA ALA A 172 -10.42 15.15 14.76
C ALA A 172 -9.28 14.32 15.38
N PHE A 173 -8.03 14.80 15.30
CA PHE A 173 -6.87 14.14 15.90
C PHE A 173 -6.96 14.04 17.42
N SER A 174 -7.51 15.05 18.08
CA SER A 174 -7.59 15.12 19.54
C SER A 174 -8.48 14.05 20.17
N VAL A 175 -9.46 13.52 19.42
CA VAL A 175 -10.44 12.53 19.89
C VAL A 175 -10.16 11.10 19.46
N LEU A 176 -9.07 10.87 18.72
CA LEU A 176 -8.72 9.54 18.26
C LEU A 176 -8.39 8.60 19.44
N PRO A 177 -8.87 7.32 19.40
CA PRO A 177 -8.54 6.32 20.41
C PRO A 177 -7.04 5.96 20.37
N HIS A 178 -6.59 5.15 21.32
CA HIS A 178 -5.23 4.63 21.32
C HIS A 178 -4.96 3.84 20.04
N PRO A 179 -3.76 4.02 19.42
CA PRO A 179 -3.40 3.30 18.20
C PRO A 179 -3.25 1.79 18.47
N ASP A 180 -3.63 1.00 17.47
CA ASP A 180 -3.50 -0.44 17.49
C ASP A 180 -2.23 -0.87 16.74
N GLY A 181 -1.22 -1.29 17.46
CA GLY A 181 0.08 -1.68 16.89
C GLY A 181 1.21 -1.61 17.91
N PRO A 182 2.48 -1.67 17.46
CA PRO A 182 2.97 -1.72 16.09
C PRO A 182 2.81 -3.10 15.43
N CYS A 183 2.31 -3.10 14.22
CA CYS A 183 2.17 -4.29 13.39
C CYS A 183 2.54 -3.95 11.93
N VAL A 184 2.68 -4.98 11.09
CA VAL A 184 2.86 -4.73 9.65
C VAL A 184 1.58 -4.13 9.08
N VAL A 185 1.70 -2.97 8.43
CA VAL A 185 0.65 -2.35 7.62
C VAL A 185 1.10 -2.27 6.17
N HIS A 186 0.20 -2.55 5.24
CA HIS A 186 0.50 -2.56 3.80
C HIS A 186 0.64 -1.15 3.24
N MET A 187 -0.14 -0.21 3.74
CA MET A 187 -0.27 1.19 3.26
C MET A 187 -0.98 1.36 1.91
N ASP A 188 -1.15 0.27 1.15
CA ASP A 188 -1.90 0.28 -0.13
C ASP A 188 -2.71 -1.02 -0.29
N PHE A 189 -3.41 -1.45 0.79
CA PHE A 189 -4.24 -2.67 0.79
C PHE A 189 -5.55 -2.42 0.05
N ARG A 190 -5.49 -2.49 -1.28
CA ARG A 190 -6.59 -2.20 -2.20
C ARG A 190 -6.86 -3.37 -3.15
N PRO A 191 -8.04 -3.45 -3.79
CA PRO A 191 -8.40 -4.55 -4.68
C PRO A 191 -7.34 -4.87 -5.75
N GLY A 192 -6.74 -3.86 -6.38
CA GLY A 192 -5.71 -4.05 -7.40
C GLY A 192 -4.44 -4.77 -6.91
N ASN A 193 -4.21 -4.82 -5.60
CA ASN A 193 -3.09 -5.50 -4.96
C ASN A 193 -3.49 -6.88 -4.35
N ILE A 194 -4.73 -7.30 -4.57
CA ILE A 194 -5.27 -8.59 -4.13
C ILE A 194 -5.55 -9.44 -5.37
N LEU A 195 -4.82 -10.54 -5.51
CA LEU A 195 -4.99 -11.47 -6.63
C LEU A 195 -6.00 -12.55 -6.28
N THR A 196 -6.92 -12.79 -7.21
CA THR A 196 -7.97 -13.80 -7.03
C THR A 196 -7.95 -14.82 -8.17
N ASN A 197 -8.36 -16.04 -7.86
CA ASN A 197 -8.59 -17.11 -8.83
C ASN A 197 -9.77 -17.96 -8.34
N ASN A 198 -10.78 -18.18 -9.19
CA ASN A 198 -11.99 -18.93 -8.85
C ASN A 198 -12.62 -18.47 -7.51
N ASN A 199 -12.81 -17.18 -7.34
CA ASN A 199 -13.36 -16.53 -6.14
C ASN A 199 -12.58 -16.80 -4.84
N MET A 200 -11.28 -17.14 -4.97
CA MET A 200 -10.38 -17.33 -3.83
C MET A 200 -9.27 -16.28 -3.87
N VAL A 201 -8.89 -15.71 -2.72
CA VAL A 201 -7.68 -14.91 -2.59
C VAL A 201 -6.47 -15.83 -2.72
N VAL A 202 -5.68 -15.63 -3.78
CA VAL A 202 -4.49 -16.43 -4.06
C VAL A 202 -3.19 -15.66 -3.92
N GLY A 203 -3.27 -14.33 -3.78
CA GLY A 203 -2.08 -13.51 -3.62
C GLY A 203 -2.34 -12.10 -3.10
N ILE A 204 -1.36 -11.57 -2.36
CA ILE A 204 -1.29 -10.16 -1.96
C ILE A 204 0.08 -9.66 -2.44
N ILE A 205 0.10 -8.53 -3.15
CA ILE A 205 1.28 -8.02 -3.84
C ILE A 205 1.53 -6.54 -3.49
N ASP A 206 2.71 -6.04 -3.86
CA ASP A 206 3.10 -4.63 -3.80
C ASP A 206 3.32 -4.09 -2.38
N PHE A 207 4.24 -4.72 -1.65
CA PHE A 207 4.63 -4.35 -0.28
C PHE A 207 5.68 -3.22 -0.19
N GLU A 208 5.98 -2.51 -1.28
CA GLU A 208 7.02 -1.47 -1.30
C GLU A 208 6.73 -0.27 -0.36
N SER A 209 5.48 -0.10 0.06
CA SER A 209 5.06 0.94 1.00
C SER A 209 4.81 0.42 2.42
N ALA A 210 4.84 -0.91 2.62
CA ALA A 210 4.56 -1.54 3.90
C ALA A 210 5.54 -1.12 4.99
N ARG A 211 5.07 -1.12 6.24
CA ARG A 211 5.87 -0.67 7.39
C ARG A 211 5.31 -1.16 8.71
N GLY A 212 6.06 -0.92 9.78
CA GLY A 212 5.52 -0.98 11.13
C GLY A 212 4.60 0.22 11.36
N GLY A 213 3.32 -0.02 11.54
CA GLY A 213 2.29 1.00 11.69
C GLY A 213 1.21 0.63 12.70
N SER A 214 0.21 1.48 12.83
CA SER A 214 -1.06 1.13 13.45
C SER A 214 -2.00 0.59 12.38
N SER A 215 -2.66 -0.54 12.64
CA SER A 215 -3.55 -1.20 11.68
C SER A 215 -4.69 -0.30 11.18
N GLU A 216 -5.03 0.74 11.92
CA GLU A 216 -6.07 1.73 11.60
C GLU A 216 -5.93 2.30 10.18
N ILE A 217 -4.70 2.59 9.74
CA ILE A 217 -4.46 3.28 8.46
C ILE A 217 -4.76 2.42 7.24
N ASP A 218 -4.62 1.11 7.36
CA ASP A 218 -4.80 0.20 6.23
C ASP A 218 -6.27 0.01 5.81
N PHE A 219 -7.21 0.35 6.70
CA PHE A 219 -8.63 0.30 6.34
C PHE A 219 -9.07 1.41 5.38
N THR A 220 -8.26 2.45 5.16
CA THR A 220 -8.61 3.56 4.29
C THR A 220 -8.82 3.14 2.84
N LYS A 221 -7.96 2.27 2.31
CA LYS A 221 -8.04 1.79 0.93
C LYS A 221 -9.21 0.82 0.72
N ILE A 222 -9.46 -0.06 1.70
CA ILE A 222 -10.62 -0.95 1.69
C ILE A 222 -11.91 -0.12 1.78
N ASN A 223 -11.97 0.89 2.65
CA ASN A 223 -13.14 1.75 2.72
C ASN A 223 -13.43 2.40 1.36
N ARG A 224 -12.44 3.07 0.77
CA ARG A 224 -12.58 3.82 -0.48
C ARG A 224 -12.89 2.94 -1.69
N TYR A 225 -12.17 1.84 -1.86
CA TYR A 225 -12.21 1.05 -3.09
C TYR A 225 -13.06 -0.22 -3.01
N VAL A 226 -13.54 -0.58 -1.82
CA VAL A 226 -14.43 -1.75 -1.62
C VAL A 226 -15.75 -1.30 -1.02
N TRP A 227 -15.78 -0.76 0.18
CA TRP A 227 -17.03 -0.50 0.90
C TRP A 227 -17.84 0.67 0.35
N GLU A 228 -17.21 1.72 -0.21
CA GLU A 228 -17.93 2.79 -0.92
C GLU A 228 -18.47 2.33 -2.28
N VAL A 229 -17.86 1.30 -2.89
CA VAL A 229 -18.29 0.71 -4.17
C VAL A 229 -19.33 -0.40 -3.96
N ASN A 230 -19.11 -1.27 -2.98
CA ASN A 230 -19.98 -2.37 -2.59
C ASN A 230 -20.19 -2.40 -1.07
N PRO A 231 -21.14 -1.61 -0.52
CA PRO A 231 -21.36 -1.52 0.93
C PRO A 231 -21.73 -2.84 1.61
N GLN A 232 -22.34 -3.78 0.88
CA GLN A 232 -22.74 -5.08 1.43
C GLN A 232 -21.53 -5.91 1.88
N SER A 233 -20.43 -5.84 1.13
CA SER A 233 -19.20 -6.57 1.43
C SER A 233 -18.58 -6.22 2.78
N ARG A 234 -18.97 -5.08 3.38
CA ARG A 234 -18.41 -4.59 4.66
C ARG A 234 -18.70 -5.53 5.83
N ILE A 235 -19.88 -6.16 5.85
CA ILE A 235 -20.30 -7.06 6.93
C ILE A 235 -19.41 -8.29 6.93
N SER A 236 -19.38 -9.02 5.82
CA SER A 236 -18.60 -10.25 5.67
C SER A 236 -17.10 -10.03 5.84
N TYR A 237 -16.58 -8.87 5.36
CA TYR A 237 -15.19 -8.48 5.61
C TYR A 237 -14.90 -8.32 7.12
N LYS A 238 -15.75 -7.60 7.86
CA LYS A 238 -15.60 -7.41 9.31
C LYS A 238 -15.68 -8.74 10.06
N GLU A 239 -16.57 -9.63 9.66
CA GLU A 239 -16.68 -10.98 10.20
C GLU A 239 -15.37 -11.75 9.97
N GLY A 240 -14.87 -11.78 8.73
CA GLY A 240 -13.62 -12.45 8.40
C GLY A 240 -12.43 -11.91 9.20
N TYR A 241 -12.29 -10.59 9.29
CA TYR A 241 -11.24 -9.96 10.10
C TYR A 241 -11.33 -10.38 11.57
N SER A 242 -12.55 -10.37 12.12
CA SER A 242 -12.80 -10.68 13.53
C SER A 242 -12.58 -12.14 13.90
N THR A 243 -12.47 -13.06 12.93
CA THR A 243 -12.08 -14.47 13.21
C THR A 243 -10.63 -14.60 13.67
N ILE A 244 -9.78 -13.64 13.36
CA ILE A 244 -8.34 -13.67 13.65
C ILE A 244 -8.00 -12.74 14.82
N ARG A 245 -8.54 -11.51 14.80
CA ARG A 245 -8.27 -10.51 15.82
C ARG A 245 -9.45 -9.56 16.01
N PRO A 246 -9.57 -8.93 17.20
CA PRO A 246 -10.62 -7.93 17.43
C PRO A 246 -10.51 -6.79 16.42
N LEU A 247 -11.67 -6.38 15.90
CA LEU A 247 -11.75 -5.19 15.05
C LEU A 247 -11.99 -3.97 15.93
N MET A 248 -11.24 -2.91 15.68
CA MET A 248 -11.41 -1.62 16.33
C MET A 248 -12.70 -0.92 15.88
N ASP A 249 -13.07 0.16 16.56
CA ASP A 249 -14.22 1.00 16.17
C ASP A 249 -13.88 1.82 14.91
N LEU A 250 -14.16 1.22 13.74
CA LEU A 250 -13.90 1.81 12.44
C LEU A 250 -14.76 3.06 12.18
N GLU A 251 -15.94 3.18 12.81
CA GLU A 251 -16.81 4.35 12.61
C GLU A 251 -16.16 5.62 13.18
N THR A 252 -15.46 5.48 14.29
CA THR A 252 -14.74 6.60 14.92
C THR A 252 -13.45 6.95 14.20
N ILE A 253 -12.70 5.95 13.68
CA ILE A 253 -11.34 6.20 13.18
C ILE A 253 -11.26 6.47 11.67
N LEU A 254 -12.12 5.83 10.87
CA LEU A 254 -12.07 5.96 9.39
C LEU A 254 -12.25 7.40 8.88
N PRO A 255 -13.16 8.22 9.41
CA PRO A 255 -13.27 9.60 8.94
C PRO A 255 -11.95 10.36 8.98
N PHE A 256 -11.21 10.22 10.09
CA PHE A 256 -9.90 10.85 10.24
C PHE A 256 -8.86 10.27 9.27
N TYR A 257 -8.73 8.94 9.19
CA TYR A 257 -7.71 8.33 8.33
C TYR A 257 -8.00 8.49 6.85
N ASN A 258 -9.26 8.50 6.42
CA ASN A 258 -9.64 8.83 5.04
C ASN A 258 -9.24 10.26 4.67
N PHE A 259 -9.48 11.22 5.58
CA PHE A 259 -9.02 12.59 5.44
C PHE A 259 -7.49 12.67 5.37
N TYR A 260 -6.78 12.03 6.31
CA TYR A 260 -5.33 12.02 6.37
C TYR A 260 -4.69 11.40 5.11
N ASP A 261 -5.23 10.26 4.63
CA ASP A 261 -4.80 9.63 3.39
C ASP A 261 -4.99 10.55 2.18
N ALA A 262 -6.13 11.20 2.08
CA ALA A 262 -6.42 12.15 1.01
C ALA A 262 -5.48 13.36 1.05
N PHE A 263 -5.17 13.88 2.25
CA PHE A 263 -4.23 14.98 2.41
C PHE A 263 -2.80 14.58 2.00
N SER A 264 -2.35 13.39 2.39
CA SER A 264 -1.06 12.83 1.97
C SER A 264 -0.99 12.59 0.45
N ALA A 265 -2.11 12.19 -0.17
CA ALA A 265 -2.20 11.95 -1.60
C ALA A 265 -2.01 13.23 -2.43
N VAL A 266 -2.40 14.40 -1.93
CA VAL A 266 -2.11 15.69 -2.58
C VAL A 266 -0.61 15.89 -2.72
N VAL A 267 0.15 15.65 -1.66
CA VAL A 267 1.63 15.75 -1.67
C VAL A 267 2.24 14.71 -2.60
N TRP A 268 1.73 13.49 -2.57
CA TRP A 268 2.18 12.42 -3.45
C TRP A 268 1.99 12.80 -4.93
N CYS A 269 0.81 13.33 -5.30
CA CYS A 269 0.52 13.79 -6.66
C CYS A 269 1.46 14.94 -7.09
N LYS A 270 1.72 15.90 -6.19
CA LYS A 270 2.69 16.97 -6.45
C LYS A 270 4.07 16.42 -6.77
N ASN A 271 4.58 15.51 -5.94
CA ASN A 271 5.93 14.95 -6.07
C ASN A 271 6.09 14.02 -7.29
N ARG A 272 4.99 13.40 -7.75
CA ARG A 272 4.99 12.46 -8.89
C ARG A 272 4.50 13.07 -10.19
N GLY A 273 4.12 14.35 -10.18
CA GLY A 273 3.61 15.10 -11.32
C GLY A 273 2.08 15.16 -11.33
N ILE A 274 1.57 16.38 -11.16
CA ILE A 274 0.13 16.68 -11.06
C ILE A 274 -0.61 16.26 -12.34
N GLU A 275 -0.07 16.57 -13.51
CA GLU A 275 -0.73 16.27 -14.78
C GLU A 275 -0.95 14.77 -14.98
N LYS A 276 0.06 13.96 -14.66
CA LYS A 276 -0.01 12.49 -14.76
C LYS A 276 -1.03 11.91 -13.77
N ASN A 277 -1.23 12.54 -12.63
CA ASN A 277 -2.04 12.04 -11.51
C ASN A 277 -3.30 12.88 -11.28
N ARG A 278 -3.76 13.64 -12.29
CA ARG A 278 -4.86 14.62 -12.17
C ARG A 278 -6.16 14.00 -11.66
N ALA A 279 -6.52 12.80 -12.11
CA ALA A 279 -7.73 12.12 -11.68
C ALA A 279 -7.68 11.77 -10.18
N PHE A 280 -6.57 11.20 -9.72
CA PHE A 280 -6.35 10.86 -8.32
C PHE A 280 -6.25 12.08 -7.41
N LEU A 281 -5.63 13.17 -7.89
CA LEU A 281 -5.62 14.45 -7.18
C LEU A 281 -7.04 15.02 -7.00
N LYS A 282 -7.84 15.01 -8.06
CA LYS A 282 -9.24 15.49 -8.02
C LYS A 282 -10.08 14.67 -7.03
N GLU A 283 -9.95 13.36 -7.05
CA GLU A 283 -10.59 12.46 -6.08
C GLU A 283 -10.18 12.81 -4.64
N SER A 284 -8.87 12.96 -4.40
CA SER A 284 -8.35 13.29 -3.07
C SER A 284 -8.86 14.66 -2.57
N ILE A 285 -8.88 15.68 -3.42
CA ILE A 285 -9.45 16.99 -3.08
C ILE A 285 -10.95 16.86 -2.75
N SER A 286 -11.70 16.05 -3.48
CA SER A 286 -13.13 15.82 -3.19
C SER A 286 -13.35 15.17 -1.82
N VAL A 287 -12.48 14.23 -1.43
CA VAL A 287 -12.51 13.64 -0.07
C VAL A 287 -12.23 14.70 0.98
N LEU A 288 -11.21 15.55 0.79
CA LEU A 288 -10.92 16.66 1.71
C LEU A 288 -12.10 17.61 1.86
N GLN A 289 -12.71 18.06 0.74
CA GLN A 289 -13.86 18.94 0.76
C GLN A 289 -15.03 18.35 1.54
N LYS A 290 -15.36 17.08 1.30
CA LYS A 290 -16.42 16.37 2.05
C LYS A 290 -16.11 16.32 3.55
N SER A 291 -14.84 16.04 3.92
CA SER A 291 -14.43 15.93 5.32
C SER A 291 -14.55 17.25 6.09
N VAL A 292 -14.36 18.39 5.41
CA VAL A 292 -14.38 19.72 6.05
C VAL A 292 -15.67 20.50 5.80
N GLY A 293 -16.70 19.86 5.22
CA GLY A 293 -18.02 20.47 4.99
C GLY A 293 -18.01 21.56 3.92
N CYS A 294 -17.33 21.34 2.80
CA CYS A 294 -17.29 22.23 1.63
C CYS A 294 -18.06 21.63 0.45
#